data_167504b08799fea4aa4b0f9e28ef2df8
#
_entry.id   167504b08799fea4aa4b0f9e28ef2df8
#
_cell.length_a   1.000
_cell.length_b   1.000
_cell.length_c   1.000
_cell.angle_alpha   90.00
_cell.angle_beta   90.00
_cell.angle_gamma   90.00
#
_symmetry.space_group_name_H-M   'P 1'
#
loop_
_entity.id
_entity.type
_entity.pdbx_description
1 polymer ?
#
loop_
_entity_poly.entity_id
_entity_poly.type
_entity_poly.pdbx_seq_one_letter_code
_entity_poly.pdbx_strand_id
1 'polypeptide(L)'
;MKTKVFTLAALLCCASAMYAQESGYKFTTVASQKATPVKNQASTGTCWCFATTSFMESELLRMGKGEYDLSEMFIVRQKYLNQLEDNYYRGGNGNLGQGSLSHTWKNAFNQVGIVPEEVYHGINYNSEKHNHGEMVRYINALGNTAVKMKRRSPEYYKLINNLFDTYLGELPEKFTYKGKEYTPKSFAESLGLNMDDYIELTSFTHKPYYQKFSPEVPDNWENEQMYNLPLDEMMEVADYALTHGYTVCWDGDVSEKGFSFKNGVAINPVVKKAEDLSGSDRARFEKMDPKEQREMLAEAYKFEKPCPEVNVTPEVRQEGYEASVSYTHLRAHETGA
;
A
#
# COMPACT_ATOMS: atom_id res chain seq x y z
N MET A 1 50.85 -22.31 38.25
CA MET A 1 50.54 -22.04 36.83
C MET A 1 49.07 -22.34 36.58
N LYS A 2 48.22 -21.35 36.44
CA LYS A 2 46.78 -21.51 36.11
C LYS A 2 46.58 -20.95 34.72
N THR A 3 46.30 -21.83 33.77
CA THR A 3 46.05 -21.51 32.39
C THR A 3 44.61 -21.01 32.28
N LYS A 4 44.41 -19.77 31.84
CA LYS A 4 43.10 -19.20 31.53
C LYS A 4 42.73 -19.58 30.09
N VAL A 5 41.68 -20.35 29.95
CA VAL A 5 41.03 -20.64 28.68
C VAL A 5 40.11 -19.46 28.36
N PHE A 6 40.39 -18.72 27.30
CA PHE A 6 39.50 -17.72 26.72
C PHE A 6 38.51 -18.45 25.77
N THR A 7 37.25 -18.51 26.15
CA THR A 7 36.21 -18.98 25.27
C THR A 7 35.74 -17.82 24.40
N LEU A 8 36.08 -17.86 23.12
CA LEU A 8 35.64 -16.92 22.11
C LEU A 8 34.20 -17.29 21.73
N ALA A 9 33.22 -16.52 22.21
CA ALA A 9 31.85 -16.66 21.76
C ALA A 9 31.72 -15.99 20.38
N ALA A 10 31.67 -16.78 19.33
CA ALA A 10 31.32 -16.32 18.01
C ALA A 10 29.81 -16.01 17.98
N LEU A 11 29.45 -14.71 17.91
CA LEU A 11 28.10 -14.28 17.55
C LEU A 11 27.86 -14.69 16.09
N LEU A 12 27.12 -15.77 15.85
CA LEU A 12 26.50 -16.02 14.56
C LEU A 12 25.32 -15.04 14.41
N CYS A 13 25.55 -13.95 13.70
CA CYS A 13 24.46 -13.21 13.07
C CYS A 13 23.86 -14.10 11.99
N CYS A 14 22.76 -14.80 12.30
CA CYS A 14 21.92 -15.40 11.28
C CYS A 14 21.20 -14.26 10.54
N ALA A 15 21.86 -13.72 9.51
CA ALA A 15 21.15 -13.05 8.45
C ALA A 15 20.28 -14.11 7.78
N SER A 16 18.99 -14.08 8.03
CA SER A 16 18.01 -14.80 7.23
C SER A 16 18.02 -14.19 5.84
N ALA A 17 18.91 -14.69 4.98
CA ALA A 17 18.83 -14.45 3.55
C ALA A 17 17.48 -15.04 3.10
N MET A 18 16.48 -14.20 2.88
CA MET A 18 15.35 -14.57 2.08
C MET A 18 15.91 -14.93 0.70
N TYR A 19 15.81 -16.21 0.35
CA TYR A 19 16.14 -16.67 -0.99
C TYR A 19 15.06 -16.11 -1.94
N ALA A 20 15.26 -14.85 -2.40
CA ALA A 20 14.68 -14.44 -3.65
C ALA A 20 15.28 -15.38 -4.71
N GLN A 21 14.46 -16.02 -5.52
CA GLN A 21 14.92 -16.77 -6.67
C GLN A 21 15.73 -15.77 -7.50
N GLU A 22 17.01 -16.06 -7.82
CA GLU A 22 17.86 -15.13 -8.53
C GLU A 22 17.19 -14.78 -9.87
N SER A 23 16.58 -13.62 -9.94
CA SER A 23 16.15 -13.05 -11.21
C SER A 23 17.40 -12.67 -11.99
N GLY A 24 17.34 -12.68 -13.31
CA GLY A 24 18.46 -12.21 -14.15
C GLY A 24 18.75 -10.70 -13.99
N TYR A 25 17.95 -9.99 -13.19
CA TYR A 25 18.07 -8.55 -12.93
C TYR A 25 19.05 -8.29 -11.78
N LYS A 26 19.92 -7.30 -11.96
CA LYS A 26 20.88 -6.85 -10.94
C LYS A 26 20.64 -5.38 -10.67
N PHE A 27 20.42 -5.05 -9.41
CA PHE A 27 20.20 -3.68 -8.95
C PHE A 27 21.41 -3.16 -8.17
N THR A 28 21.67 -1.87 -8.30
CA THR A 28 22.62 -1.14 -7.45
C THR A 28 21.81 -0.16 -6.59
N THR A 29 21.97 -0.26 -5.28
CA THR A 29 21.32 0.67 -4.35
C THR A 29 21.93 2.05 -4.52
N VAL A 30 21.14 3.04 -4.91
CA VAL A 30 21.55 4.45 -5.05
C VAL A 30 21.25 5.22 -3.77
N ALA A 31 20.06 5.01 -3.19
CA ALA A 31 19.66 5.62 -1.93
C ALA A 31 18.89 4.60 -1.09
N SER A 32 19.03 4.66 0.23
CA SER A 32 18.29 3.83 1.16
C SER A 32 18.02 4.62 2.43
N GLN A 33 16.74 4.73 2.79
CA GLN A 33 16.32 5.40 4.02
C GLN A 33 15.91 4.38 5.07
N LYS A 34 16.00 4.78 6.35
CA LYS A 34 15.57 3.93 7.46
C LYS A 34 14.06 3.77 7.42
N ALA A 35 13.62 2.55 7.58
CA ALA A 35 12.21 2.19 7.69
C ALA A 35 12.02 1.16 8.82
N THR A 36 10.79 1.05 9.32
CA THR A 36 10.38 -0.03 10.24
C THR A 36 10.25 -1.35 9.48
N PRO A 37 10.26 -2.50 10.16
CA PRO A 37 10.08 -3.79 9.51
C PRO A 37 8.77 -3.88 8.72
N VAL A 38 8.82 -4.59 7.59
CA VAL A 38 7.62 -4.83 6.76
C VAL A 38 6.60 -5.67 7.52
N LYS A 39 5.35 -5.20 7.54
CA LYS A 39 4.23 -5.90 8.17
C LYS A 39 3.36 -6.59 7.12
N ASN A 40 2.71 -7.68 7.53
CA ASN A 40 1.89 -8.50 6.64
C ASN A 40 0.40 -8.21 6.82
N GLN A 41 -0.22 -7.59 5.82
CA GLN A 41 -1.68 -7.34 5.80
C GLN A 41 -2.52 -8.62 5.68
N ALA A 42 -1.90 -9.75 5.34
CA ALA A 42 -2.53 -11.06 5.14
C ALA A 42 -3.75 -11.00 4.18
N SER A 43 -4.91 -11.55 4.57
CA SER A 43 -6.11 -11.64 3.72
C SER A 43 -7.00 -10.40 3.82
N THR A 44 -6.42 -9.23 3.55
CA THR A 44 -7.15 -7.95 3.53
C THR A 44 -6.75 -7.10 2.32
N GLY A 45 -7.62 -6.17 1.90
CA GLY A 45 -7.31 -5.15 0.90
C GLY A 45 -6.86 -3.83 1.57
N THR A 46 -6.00 -3.90 2.58
CA THR A 46 -5.58 -2.74 3.39
C THR A 46 -4.13 -2.31 3.15
N CYS A 47 -3.53 -2.69 2.01
CA CYS A 47 -2.17 -2.33 1.61
C CYS A 47 -1.90 -0.82 1.73
N TRP A 48 -2.84 0.00 1.32
CA TRP A 48 -2.80 1.46 1.46
C TRP A 48 -2.52 1.93 2.89
N CYS A 49 -3.13 1.25 3.89
CA CYS A 49 -2.94 1.59 5.29
C CYS A 49 -1.58 1.13 5.80
N PHE A 50 -1.17 -0.11 5.49
CA PHE A 50 0.15 -0.63 5.88
C PHE A 50 1.28 0.20 5.28
N ALA A 51 1.19 0.56 4.00
CA ALA A 51 2.19 1.40 3.34
C ALA A 51 2.26 2.80 3.96
N THR A 52 1.10 3.44 4.18
CA THR A 52 1.06 4.79 4.78
C THR A 52 1.52 4.77 6.23
N THR A 53 1.16 3.76 7.02
CA THR A 53 1.64 3.61 8.40
C THR A 53 3.17 3.49 8.43
N SER A 54 3.74 2.62 7.60
CA SER A 54 5.19 2.46 7.49
C SER A 54 5.89 3.75 7.05
N PHE A 55 5.28 4.53 6.14
CA PHE A 55 5.77 5.86 5.75
C PHE A 55 5.78 6.81 6.96
N MET A 56 4.72 6.88 7.75
CA MET A 56 4.64 7.73 8.94
C MET A 56 5.61 7.30 10.04
N GLU A 57 5.80 5.98 10.22
CA GLU A 57 6.82 5.44 11.13
C GLU A 57 8.24 5.83 10.68
N SER A 58 8.51 5.82 9.38
CA SER A 58 9.78 6.27 8.80
C SER A 58 10.00 7.77 9.01
N GLU A 59 8.95 8.58 8.92
CA GLU A 59 9.01 10.00 9.26
C GLU A 59 9.33 10.24 10.74
N LEU A 60 8.78 9.44 11.65
CA LEU A 60 9.13 9.50 13.07
C LEU A 60 10.61 9.16 13.31
N LEU A 61 11.15 8.17 12.58
CA LEU A 61 12.58 7.87 12.59
C LEU A 61 13.41 9.05 12.08
N ARG A 62 13.02 9.64 10.94
CA ARG A 62 13.70 10.81 10.35
C ARG A 62 13.68 12.02 11.28
N MET A 63 12.56 12.26 11.97
CA MET A 63 12.40 13.34 12.96
C MET A 63 13.16 13.08 14.29
N GLY A 64 13.81 11.93 14.43
CA GLY A 64 14.54 11.57 15.65
C GLY A 64 13.63 11.23 16.84
N LYS A 65 12.37 10.92 16.59
CA LYS A 65 11.38 10.52 17.62
C LYS A 65 11.60 9.09 18.13
N GLY A 66 12.37 8.30 17.39
CA GLY A 66 12.58 6.87 17.65
C GLY A 66 11.66 5.97 16.85
N GLU A 67 11.76 4.68 17.13
CA GLU A 67 10.98 3.65 16.47
C GLU A 67 9.61 3.49 17.14
N TYR A 68 8.58 3.52 16.31
CA TYR A 68 7.19 3.28 16.70
C TYR A 68 6.62 2.16 15.83
N ASP A 69 5.70 1.43 16.41
CA ASP A 69 4.86 0.42 15.77
C ASP A 69 3.40 0.87 15.95
N LEU A 70 2.83 1.46 14.90
CA LEU A 70 1.51 2.08 14.92
C LEU A 70 0.44 1.12 14.39
N SER A 71 -0.75 1.15 14.98
CA SER A 71 -1.84 0.26 14.59
C SER A 71 -2.49 0.66 13.29
N GLU A 72 -2.32 -0.15 12.25
CA GLU A 72 -3.03 -0.03 10.99
C GLU A 72 -4.54 -0.23 11.17
N MET A 73 -4.91 -1.19 11.99
CA MET A 73 -6.32 -1.57 12.17
C MET A 73 -7.14 -0.51 12.89
N PHE A 74 -6.52 0.33 13.70
CA PHE A 74 -7.17 1.49 14.31
C PHE A 74 -7.66 2.47 13.22
N ILE A 75 -6.82 2.74 12.25
CA ILE A 75 -7.14 3.59 11.08
C ILE A 75 -8.15 2.90 10.15
N VAL A 76 -7.95 1.61 9.85
CA VAL A 76 -8.83 0.82 8.99
C VAL A 76 -10.26 0.78 9.54
N ARG A 77 -10.44 0.61 10.84
CA ARG A 77 -11.76 0.65 11.47
C ARG A 77 -12.45 1.99 11.24
N GLN A 78 -11.75 3.11 11.42
CA GLN A 78 -12.30 4.43 11.18
C GLN A 78 -12.67 4.64 9.71
N LYS A 79 -11.82 4.17 8.80
CA LYS A 79 -12.12 4.20 7.36
C LYS A 79 -13.42 3.47 7.02
N TYR A 80 -13.66 2.29 7.57
CA TYR A 80 -14.92 1.57 7.33
C TYR A 80 -16.14 2.33 7.85
N LEU A 81 -16.03 2.99 9.01
CA LEU A 81 -17.09 3.84 9.53
C LEU A 81 -17.38 5.02 8.60
N ASN A 82 -16.35 5.70 8.13
CA ASN A 82 -16.47 6.82 7.19
C ASN A 82 -17.09 6.39 5.85
N GLN A 83 -16.72 5.22 5.34
CA GLN A 83 -17.31 4.68 4.11
C GLN A 83 -18.80 4.32 4.25
N LEU A 84 -19.21 3.78 5.39
CA LEU A 84 -20.63 3.51 5.66
C LEU A 84 -21.42 4.82 5.68
N GLU A 85 -20.85 5.88 6.20
CA GLU A 85 -21.47 7.20 6.20
C GLU A 85 -21.56 7.80 4.80
N ASP A 86 -20.47 7.78 4.03
CA ASP A 86 -20.44 8.23 2.63
C ASP A 86 -21.43 7.46 1.77
N ASN A 87 -21.45 6.13 1.87
CA ASN A 87 -22.41 5.29 1.14
C ASN A 87 -23.87 5.64 1.47
N TYR A 88 -24.17 5.93 2.72
CA TYR A 88 -25.50 6.34 3.12
C TYR A 88 -25.91 7.66 2.47
N TYR A 89 -25.06 8.68 2.54
CA TYR A 89 -25.33 10.00 1.96
C TYR A 89 -25.39 9.97 0.43
N ARG A 90 -24.65 9.06 -0.21
CA ARG A 90 -24.73 8.83 -1.67
C ARG A 90 -25.87 7.90 -2.08
N GLY A 91 -26.77 7.56 -1.17
CA GLY A 91 -27.95 6.72 -1.49
C GLY A 91 -27.58 5.30 -1.90
N GLY A 92 -26.44 4.77 -1.44
CA GLY A 92 -25.95 3.43 -1.75
C GLY A 92 -24.96 3.36 -2.93
N ASN A 93 -24.53 4.50 -3.45
CA ASN A 93 -23.55 4.60 -4.54
C ASN A 93 -22.12 4.92 -4.04
N GLY A 94 -21.87 4.77 -2.76
CA GLY A 94 -20.52 4.89 -2.19
C GLY A 94 -19.68 3.64 -2.40
N ASN A 95 -18.38 3.77 -2.27
CA ASN A 95 -17.46 2.63 -2.29
C ASN A 95 -17.43 1.97 -0.90
N LEU A 96 -17.80 0.70 -0.80
CA LEU A 96 -17.71 -0.10 0.43
C LEU A 96 -16.60 -1.18 0.34
N GLY A 97 -15.64 -1.00 -0.54
CA GLY A 97 -14.47 -1.87 -0.67
C GLY A 97 -13.46 -1.73 0.46
N GLN A 98 -12.45 -2.58 0.46
CA GLN A 98 -11.35 -2.52 1.43
C GLN A 98 -10.25 -1.52 1.04
N GLY A 99 -10.11 -1.27 -0.25
CA GLY A 99 -9.14 -0.33 -0.82
C GLY A 99 -9.39 1.12 -0.38
N SER A 100 -8.35 1.90 -0.39
CA SER A 100 -8.35 3.35 -0.16
C SER A 100 -7.00 3.94 -0.55
N LEU A 101 -6.78 5.20 -0.20
CA LEU A 101 -5.58 5.95 -0.53
C LEU A 101 -4.95 6.60 0.74
N SER A 102 -3.71 7.14 0.67
CA SER A 102 -2.96 7.65 1.83
C SER A 102 -3.68 8.79 2.56
N HIS A 103 -4.40 9.66 1.85
CA HIS A 103 -5.19 10.71 2.48
C HIS A 103 -6.23 10.17 3.46
N THR A 104 -6.78 8.98 3.22
CA THR A 104 -7.71 8.34 4.16
C THR A 104 -7.02 8.05 5.51
N TRP A 105 -5.75 7.66 5.50
CA TRP A 105 -4.96 7.52 6.72
C TRP A 105 -4.82 8.87 7.44
N LYS A 106 -4.44 9.90 6.70
CA LYS A 106 -4.33 11.27 7.19
C LYS A 106 -5.64 11.77 7.79
N ASN A 107 -6.76 11.58 7.08
CA ASN A 107 -8.08 12.02 7.52
C ASN A 107 -8.53 11.27 8.78
N ALA A 108 -8.34 9.96 8.85
CA ALA A 108 -8.65 9.16 10.04
C ALA A 108 -7.76 9.56 11.22
N PHE A 109 -6.44 9.73 11.02
CA PHE A 109 -5.52 10.21 12.05
C PHE A 109 -5.97 11.57 12.63
N ASN A 110 -6.31 12.53 11.78
CA ASN A 110 -6.83 13.82 12.22
C ASN A 110 -8.19 13.70 12.94
N GLN A 111 -9.02 12.73 12.55
CA GLN A 111 -10.35 12.53 13.12
C GLN A 111 -10.32 11.83 14.48
N VAL A 112 -9.53 10.77 14.64
CA VAL A 112 -9.57 9.89 15.83
C VAL A 112 -8.23 9.71 16.54
N GLY A 113 -7.12 10.20 15.98
CA GLY A 113 -5.78 9.96 16.48
C GLY A 113 -5.23 8.61 16.02
N ILE A 114 -4.33 8.05 16.81
CA ILE A 114 -3.67 6.76 16.57
C ILE A 114 -3.31 6.08 17.89
N VAL A 115 -3.08 4.79 17.87
CA VAL A 115 -2.56 4.02 19.00
C VAL A 115 -1.38 3.14 18.56
N PRO A 116 -0.52 2.68 19.49
CA PRO A 116 0.48 1.65 19.17
C PRO A 116 -0.17 0.32 18.79
N GLU A 117 0.49 -0.46 17.95
CA GLU A 117 0.04 -1.80 17.53
C GLU A 117 -0.15 -2.74 18.74
N GLU A 118 0.74 -2.69 19.75
CA GLU A 118 0.60 -3.48 20.97
C GLU A 118 -0.67 -3.18 21.78
N VAL A 119 -1.30 -2.03 21.56
CA VAL A 119 -2.55 -1.62 22.23
C VAL A 119 -3.78 -2.07 21.44
N TYR A 120 -3.70 -2.12 20.13
CA TYR A 120 -4.81 -2.49 19.26
C TYR A 120 -4.34 -3.21 18.00
N HIS A 121 -4.26 -4.54 18.07
CA HIS A 121 -3.88 -5.39 16.94
C HIS A 121 -4.97 -5.54 15.87
N GLY A 122 -6.23 -5.24 16.20
CA GLY A 122 -7.35 -5.40 15.27
C GLY A 122 -7.63 -6.85 14.86
N ILE A 123 -7.35 -7.80 15.73
CA ILE A 123 -7.73 -9.21 15.58
C ILE A 123 -8.41 -9.68 16.86
N ASN A 124 -9.72 -9.94 16.79
CA ASN A 124 -10.52 -10.43 17.92
C ASN A 124 -11.35 -11.66 17.53
N TYR A 125 -10.77 -12.53 16.72
CA TYR A 125 -11.34 -13.81 16.29
C TYR A 125 -10.22 -14.87 16.28
N ASN A 126 -10.58 -16.13 16.17
CA ASN A 126 -9.63 -17.25 16.30
C ASN A 126 -8.70 -17.32 15.05
N SER A 127 -7.78 -16.36 14.93
CA SER A 127 -6.75 -16.28 13.90
C SER A 127 -5.57 -15.45 14.41
N GLU A 128 -4.38 -15.76 13.92
CA GLU A 128 -3.17 -14.96 14.11
C GLU A 128 -2.92 -13.98 12.95
N LYS A 129 -3.79 -14.00 11.93
CA LYS A 129 -3.64 -13.22 10.71
C LYS A 129 -4.92 -12.47 10.39
N HIS A 130 -4.78 -11.27 9.87
CA HIS A 130 -5.91 -10.48 9.41
C HIS A 130 -6.70 -11.18 8.31
N ASN A 131 -8.03 -11.18 8.43
CA ASN A 131 -8.95 -11.64 7.41
C ASN A 131 -10.26 -10.84 7.52
N HIS A 132 -10.48 -9.92 6.60
CA HIS A 132 -11.66 -9.05 6.61
C HIS A 132 -12.79 -9.54 5.71
N GLY A 133 -12.62 -10.67 5.04
CA GLY A 133 -13.59 -11.14 4.03
C GLY A 133 -15.01 -11.32 4.56
N GLU A 134 -15.19 -11.89 5.75
CA GLU A 134 -16.50 -12.07 6.36
C GLU A 134 -17.02 -10.75 6.95
N MET A 135 -16.22 -10.05 7.72
CA MET A 135 -16.58 -8.78 8.37
C MET A 135 -17.11 -7.77 7.34
N VAL A 136 -16.41 -7.61 6.22
CA VAL A 136 -16.78 -6.65 5.16
C VAL A 136 -18.12 -7.00 4.53
N ARG A 137 -18.46 -8.28 4.38
CA ARG A 137 -19.78 -8.69 3.88
C ARG A 137 -20.91 -8.28 4.82
N TYR A 138 -20.71 -8.42 6.13
CA TYR A 138 -21.68 -7.98 7.12
C TYR A 138 -21.78 -6.45 7.18
N ILE A 139 -20.67 -5.71 7.14
CA ILE A 139 -20.66 -4.25 7.07
C ILE A 139 -21.49 -3.78 5.87
N ASN A 140 -21.22 -4.34 4.69
CA ASN A 140 -21.91 -3.98 3.46
C ASN A 140 -23.42 -4.29 3.52
N ALA A 141 -23.78 -5.43 4.10
CA ALA A 141 -25.19 -5.80 4.27
C ALA A 141 -25.92 -4.82 5.20
N LEU A 142 -25.34 -4.45 6.32
CA LEU A 142 -25.90 -3.49 7.27
C LEU A 142 -25.97 -2.07 6.66
N GLY A 143 -24.89 -1.62 6.01
CA GLY A 143 -24.85 -0.32 5.33
C GLY A 143 -25.93 -0.19 4.25
N ASN A 144 -26.02 -1.18 3.38
CA ASN A 144 -27.04 -1.22 2.32
C ASN A 144 -28.47 -1.32 2.87
N THR A 145 -28.66 -2.00 4.00
CA THR A 145 -29.96 -2.05 4.68
C THR A 145 -30.34 -0.67 5.20
N ALA A 146 -29.42 0.06 5.84
CA ALA A 146 -29.68 1.42 6.32
C ALA A 146 -30.08 2.37 5.18
N VAL A 147 -29.43 2.27 4.02
CA VAL A 147 -29.78 3.02 2.80
C VAL A 147 -31.21 2.71 2.36
N LYS A 148 -31.58 1.42 2.24
CA LYS A 148 -32.93 0.99 1.85
C LYS A 148 -34.00 1.46 2.83
N MET A 149 -33.69 1.44 4.11
CA MET A 149 -34.58 1.94 5.18
C MET A 149 -34.63 3.47 5.27
N LYS A 150 -33.73 4.18 4.58
CA LYS A 150 -33.56 5.63 4.65
C LYS A 150 -33.40 6.13 6.08
N ARG A 151 -32.78 5.34 6.92
CA ARG A 151 -32.64 5.62 8.36
C ARG A 151 -31.37 4.95 8.93
N ARG A 152 -30.66 5.70 9.75
CA ARG A 152 -29.60 5.23 10.66
C ARG A 152 -30.06 5.51 12.10
N SER A 153 -30.60 4.48 12.76
CA SER A 153 -31.06 4.59 14.15
C SER A 153 -29.90 4.42 15.14
N PRO A 154 -30.08 4.76 16.42
CA PRO A 154 -29.09 4.43 17.46
C PRO A 154 -28.72 2.93 17.48
N GLU A 155 -29.70 2.05 17.23
CA GLU A 155 -29.50 0.60 17.17
C GLU A 155 -28.60 0.22 15.98
N TYR A 156 -28.72 0.89 14.83
CA TYR A 156 -27.82 0.69 13.69
C TYR A 156 -26.36 0.97 14.09
N TYR A 157 -26.09 2.11 14.72
CA TYR A 157 -24.74 2.45 15.15
C TYR A 157 -24.20 1.46 16.19
N LYS A 158 -25.04 0.99 17.10
CA LYS A 158 -24.67 -0.04 18.06
C LYS A 158 -24.33 -1.36 17.40
N LEU A 159 -25.13 -1.79 16.40
CA LEU A 159 -24.86 -3.02 15.63
C LEU A 159 -23.52 -2.92 14.88
N ILE A 160 -23.27 -1.79 14.21
CA ILE A 160 -22.01 -1.58 13.47
C ILE A 160 -20.81 -1.61 14.43
N ASN A 161 -20.87 -0.91 15.56
CA ASN A 161 -19.78 -0.91 16.52
C ASN A 161 -19.55 -2.30 17.12
N ASN A 162 -20.60 -3.02 17.51
CA ASN A 162 -20.51 -4.38 18.03
C ASN A 162 -19.91 -5.35 16.99
N LEU A 163 -20.22 -5.15 15.71
CA LEU A 163 -19.61 -5.93 14.63
C LEU A 163 -18.10 -5.68 14.57
N PHE A 164 -17.68 -4.42 14.59
CA PHE A 164 -16.25 -4.10 14.62
C PHE A 164 -15.58 -4.62 15.89
N ASP A 165 -16.20 -4.50 17.07
CA ASP A 165 -15.66 -5.02 18.32
C ASP A 165 -15.48 -6.54 18.26
N THR A 166 -16.42 -7.25 17.60
CA THR A 166 -16.36 -8.70 17.42
C THR A 166 -15.13 -9.13 16.57
N TYR A 167 -14.82 -8.38 15.52
CA TYR A 167 -13.74 -8.74 14.59
C TYR A 167 -12.41 -8.07 14.90
N LEU A 168 -12.44 -6.80 15.29
CA LEU A 168 -11.23 -5.98 15.45
C LEU A 168 -10.89 -5.69 16.91
N GLY A 169 -11.80 -5.99 17.85
CA GLY A 169 -11.66 -5.64 19.27
C GLY A 169 -12.22 -4.26 19.62
N GLU A 170 -12.44 -4.05 20.91
CA GLU A 170 -12.92 -2.78 21.43
C GLU A 170 -11.87 -1.68 21.31
N LEU A 171 -12.29 -0.48 20.94
CA LEU A 171 -11.39 0.68 20.87
C LEU A 171 -10.95 1.12 22.25
N PRO A 172 -9.66 1.35 22.49
CA PRO A 172 -9.19 1.89 23.76
C PRO A 172 -9.56 3.37 23.89
N GLU A 173 -10.29 3.71 24.93
CA GLU A 173 -10.50 5.12 25.29
C GLU A 173 -9.22 5.74 25.88
N LYS A 174 -8.51 4.95 26.70
CA LYS A 174 -7.23 5.28 27.32
C LYS A 174 -6.32 4.06 27.35
N PHE A 175 -5.04 4.28 27.30
CA PHE A 175 -4.04 3.23 27.38
C PHE A 175 -2.71 3.75 27.97
N THR A 176 -1.89 2.83 28.47
CA THR A 176 -0.53 3.15 28.94
C THR A 176 0.48 2.69 27.89
N TYR A 177 1.35 3.58 27.45
CA TYR A 177 2.45 3.28 26.55
C TYR A 177 3.76 3.88 27.07
N LYS A 178 4.80 3.08 27.17
CA LYS A 178 6.11 3.48 27.73
C LYS A 178 5.98 4.20 29.07
N GLY A 179 5.05 3.72 29.94
CA GLY A 179 4.86 4.24 31.30
C GLY A 179 4.04 5.53 31.43
N LYS A 180 3.47 6.03 30.35
CA LYS A 180 2.62 7.22 30.33
C LYS A 180 1.21 6.88 29.84
N GLU A 181 0.18 7.46 30.48
CA GLU A 181 -1.21 7.33 30.03
C GLU A 181 -1.52 8.27 28.88
N TYR A 182 -2.25 7.75 27.90
CA TYR A 182 -2.68 8.48 26.71
C TYR A 182 -4.14 8.15 26.36
N THR A 183 -4.77 9.07 25.65
CA THR A 183 -5.89 8.79 24.75
C THR A 183 -5.33 8.67 23.31
N PRO A 184 -6.07 8.09 22.34
CA PRO A 184 -5.62 8.06 20.96
C PRO A 184 -5.20 9.43 20.40
N LYS A 185 -5.94 10.47 20.74
CA LYS A 185 -5.64 11.85 20.35
C LYS A 185 -4.36 12.38 20.98
N SER A 186 -4.23 12.26 22.31
CA SER A 186 -3.04 12.77 23.01
C SER A 186 -1.78 12.00 22.64
N PHE A 187 -1.91 10.73 22.24
CA PHE A 187 -0.78 9.98 21.69
C PHE A 187 -0.38 10.50 20.30
N ALA A 188 -1.36 10.71 19.41
CA ALA A 188 -1.12 11.32 18.10
C ALA A 188 -0.42 12.68 18.22
N GLU A 189 -0.88 13.56 19.12
CA GLU A 189 -0.25 14.85 19.38
C GLU A 189 1.19 14.71 19.86
N SER A 190 1.49 13.70 20.69
CA SER A 190 2.85 13.46 21.21
C SER A 190 3.86 13.04 20.16
N LEU A 191 3.39 12.46 19.05
CA LEU A 191 4.22 12.09 17.90
C LEU A 191 4.76 13.31 17.17
N GLY A 192 4.00 14.43 17.16
CA GLY A 192 4.38 15.67 16.49
C GLY A 192 4.31 15.59 14.96
N LEU A 193 3.55 14.63 14.43
CA LEU A 193 3.25 14.56 13.01
C LEU A 193 2.22 15.64 12.65
N ASN A 194 2.54 16.46 11.66
CA ASN A 194 1.60 17.43 11.08
C ASN A 194 1.16 16.96 9.70
N MET A 195 -0.12 16.61 9.56
CA MET A 195 -0.64 16.05 8.32
C MET A 195 -0.64 17.02 7.14
N ASP A 196 -0.49 18.31 7.39
CA ASP A 196 -0.39 19.32 6.33
C ASP A 196 1.00 19.40 5.69
N ASP A 197 2.00 18.74 6.28
CA ASP A 197 3.36 18.66 5.73
C ASP A 197 3.47 17.60 4.62
N TYR A 198 2.43 16.80 4.39
CA TYR A 198 2.42 15.71 3.43
C TYR A 198 1.48 16.01 2.27
N ILE A 199 1.98 15.82 1.06
CA ILE A 199 1.25 16.05 -0.18
C ILE A 199 1.17 14.78 -1.01
N GLU A 200 0.13 14.64 -1.80
CA GLU A 200 -0.04 13.58 -2.79
C GLU A 200 0.19 14.12 -4.18
N LEU A 201 1.00 13.39 -4.96
CA LEU A 201 1.36 13.73 -6.33
C LEU A 201 0.79 12.69 -7.30
N THR A 202 0.45 13.14 -8.49
CA THR A 202 0.05 12.29 -9.60
C THR A 202 0.52 12.89 -10.91
N SER A 203 0.42 12.13 -12.01
CA SER A 203 0.80 12.60 -13.33
C SER A 203 -0.17 12.09 -14.39
N PHE A 204 -1.07 12.95 -14.86
CA PHE A 204 -2.03 12.65 -15.93
C PHE A 204 -2.15 13.81 -16.91
N THR A 205 -2.20 13.50 -18.21
CA THR A 205 -2.22 14.52 -19.29
C THR A 205 -3.60 15.08 -19.55
N HIS A 206 -4.68 14.42 -19.12
CA HIS A 206 -6.06 14.88 -19.33
C HIS A 206 -6.49 16.02 -18.40
N LYS A 207 -5.65 16.37 -17.44
CA LYS A 207 -5.84 17.51 -16.53
C LYS A 207 -4.63 18.46 -16.61
N PRO A 208 -4.81 19.74 -16.34
CA PRO A 208 -3.69 20.69 -16.33
C PRO A 208 -2.63 20.30 -15.31
N TYR A 209 -1.37 20.44 -15.68
CA TYR A 209 -0.26 20.32 -14.74
C TYR A 209 -0.19 21.51 -13.77
N TYR A 210 0.50 21.33 -12.65
CA TYR A 210 0.71 22.30 -11.57
C TYR A 210 -0.59 22.75 -10.88
N GLN A 211 -1.61 21.93 -10.97
CA GLN A 211 -2.91 22.13 -10.32
C GLN A 211 -3.33 20.88 -9.58
N LYS A 212 -4.18 21.04 -8.58
CA LYS A 212 -4.81 19.93 -7.90
C LYS A 212 -6.04 19.48 -8.67
N PHE A 213 -6.24 18.17 -8.75
CA PHE A 213 -7.49 17.57 -9.16
C PHE A 213 -7.72 16.26 -8.40
N SER A 214 -8.95 15.78 -8.41
CA SER A 214 -9.32 14.49 -7.82
C SER A 214 -9.19 13.41 -8.91
N PRO A 215 -8.20 12.50 -8.84
CA PRO A 215 -8.11 11.38 -9.78
C PRO A 215 -9.36 10.49 -9.70
N GLU A 216 -9.90 10.15 -10.88
CA GLU A 216 -11.11 9.36 -11.04
C GLU A 216 -10.80 7.86 -10.90
N VAL A 217 -10.35 7.44 -9.72
CA VAL A 217 -10.06 6.03 -9.41
C VAL A 217 -10.95 5.54 -8.26
N PRO A 218 -11.36 4.26 -8.29
CA PRO A 218 -12.31 3.73 -7.30
C PRO A 218 -11.87 3.89 -5.84
N ASP A 219 -10.56 3.82 -5.57
CA ASP A 219 -10.00 3.93 -4.24
C ASP A 219 -9.91 5.37 -3.73
N ASN A 220 -10.07 6.37 -4.61
CA ASN A 220 -10.25 7.77 -4.23
C ASN A 220 -11.72 8.09 -3.91
N TRP A 221 -12.34 7.27 -3.06
CA TRP A 221 -13.74 7.41 -2.70
C TRP A 221 -14.06 8.69 -1.91
N GLU A 222 -13.06 9.27 -1.25
CA GLU A 222 -13.16 10.58 -0.55
C GLU A 222 -13.09 11.76 -1.54
N ASN A 223 -12.72 11.53 -2.80
CA ASN A 223 -12.51 12.54 -3.84
C ASN A 223 -11.45 13.59 -3.47
N GLU A 224 -10.43 13.17 -2.75
CA GLU A 224 -9.32 14.04 -2.40
C GLU A 224 -8.50 14.44 -3.63
N GLN A 225 -7.88 15.60 -3.52
CA GLN A 225 -7.16 16.22 -4.60
C GLN A 225 -5.66 15.98 -4.48
N MET A 226 -5.04 15.60 -5.60
CA MET A 226 -3.61 15.42 -5.73
C MET A 226 -3.01 16.48 -6.66
N TYR A 227 -1.76 16.86 -6.42
CA TYR A 227 -1.03 17.73 -7.34
C TYR A 227 -0.65 16.95 -8.60
N ASN A 228 -1.04 17.49 -9.75
CA ASN A 228 -0.71 16.95 -11.06
C ASN A 228 0.59 17.56 -11.57
N LEU A 229 1.61 16.75 -11.75
CA LEU A 229 2.91 17.16 -12.26
C LEU A 229 3.23 16.46 -13.58
N PRO A 230 4.08 17.01 -14.44
CA PRO A 230 4.72 16.26 -15.50
C PRO A 230 5.40 14.99 -14.93
N LEU A 231 5.37 13.88 -15.66
CA LEU A 231 5.86 12.59 -15.16
C LEU A 231 7.32 12.69 -14.70
N ASP A 232 8.18 13.31 -15.50
CA ASP A 232 9.60 13.45 -15.19
C ASP A 232 9.82 14.28 -13.92
N GLU A 233 9.09 15.38 -13.75
CA GLU A 233 9.18 16.21 -12.55
C GLU A 233 8.68 15.47 -11.29
N MET A 234 7.63 14.67 -11.43
CA MET A 234 7.16 13.84 -10.32
C MET A 234 8.22 12.82 -9.91
N MET A 235 8.93 12.22 -10.86
CA MET A 235 10.07 11.32 -10.58
C MET A 235 11.25 12.06 -9.96
N GLU A 236 11.57 13.26 -10.42
CA GLU A 236 12.62 14.11 -9.83
C GLU A 236 12.30 14.46 -8.37
N VAL A 237 11.04 14.72 -8.03
CA VAL A 237 10.63 14.95 -6.63
C VAL A 237 10.86 13.71 -5.77
N ALA A 238 10.53 12.51 -6.28
CA ALA A 238 10.77 11.26 -5.57
C ALA A 238 12.27 11.01 -5.36
N ASP A 239 13.08 11.19 -6.39
CA ASP A 239 14.55 11.05 -6.32
C ASP A 239 15.17 12.08 -5.35
N TYR A 240 14.71 13.32 -5.40
CA TYR A 240 15.12 14.34 -4.45
C TYR A 240 14.80 13.93 -3.01
N ALA A 241 13.58 13.49 -2.74
CA ALA A 241 13.17 13.06 -1.41
C ALA A 241 14.07 11.92 -0.89
N LEU A 242 14.23 10.86 -1.69
CA LEU A 242 15.04 9.70 -1.31
C LEU A 242 16.51 10.02 -1.08
N THR A 243 17.08 10.95 -1.86
CA THR A 243 18.48 11.36 -1.72
C THR A 243 18.71 12.37 -0.61
N HIS A 244 17.65 12.99 -0.06
CA HIS A 244 17.71 13.98 1.02
C HIS A 244 17.17 13.48 2.37
N GLY A 245 17.04 12.17 2.54
CA GLY A 245 16.71 11.58 3.83
C GLY A 245 15.22 11.38 4.08
N TYR A 246 14.36 11.62 3.09
CA TYR A 246 12.93 11.36 3.17
C TYR A 246 12.58 10.00 2.58
N THR A 247 11.49 9.43 3.02
CA THR A 247 10.85 8.30 2.36
C THR A 247 9.74 8.79 1.44
N VAL A 248 9.28 7.90 0.56
CA VAL A 248 8.18 8.18 -0.37
C VAL A 248 7.17 7.03 -0.25
N CYS A 249 5.88 7.31 -0.10
CA CYS A 249 4.83 6.29 -0.14
C CYS A 249 4.32 6.15 -1.58
N TRP A 250 4.50 4.97 -2.18
CA TRP A 250 4.09 4.69 -3.57
C TRP A 250 2.87 3.78 -3.63
N ASP A 251 1.94 4.11 -4.50
CA ASP A 251 0.77 3.29 -4.82
C ASP A 251 0.78 2.91 -6.29
N GLY A 252 0.77 1.63 -6.58
CA GLY A 252 0.83 1.09 -7.92
C GLY A 252 0.02 -0.18 -8.07
N ASP A 253 -0.33 -0.51 -9.31
CA ASP A 253 -1.03 -1.75 -9.63
C ASP A 253 -0.07 -2.94 -9.57
N VAL A 254 -0.21 -3.75 -8.55
CA VAL A 254 0.56 -4.98 -8.35
C VAL A 254 -0.02 -6.20 -9.10
N SER A 255 -1.15 -6.03 -9.78
CA SER A 255 -1.80 -7.10 -10.56
C SER A 255 -1.22 -7.26 -11.96
N GLU A 256 -0.39 -6.34 -12.42
CA GLU A 256 0.26 -6.38 -13.72
C GLU A 256 1.22 -7.58 -13.82
N LYS A 257 1.25 -8.21 -15.00
CA LYS A 257 2.10 -9.40 -15.23
C LYS A 257 3.60 -9.13 -15.04
N GLY A 258 4.01 -7.88 -15.22
CA GLY A 258 5.39 -7.43 -15.02
C GLY A 258 5.78 -7.24 -13.56
N PHE A 259 4.82 -7.21 -12.64
CA PHE A 259 5.08 -7.10 -11.21
C PHE A 259 5.30 -8.49 -10.60
N SER A 260 6.53 -8.80 -10.21
CA SER A 260 6.88 -10.10 -9.65
C SER A 260 7.50 -9.98 -8.27
N PHE A 261 6.67 -10.09 -7.24
CA PHE A 261 7.13 -10.13 -5.85
C PHE A 261 8.18 -11.24 -5.63
N LYS A 262 7.94 -12.45 -6.21
CA LYS A 262 8.84 -13.60 -6.07
C LYS A 262 10.25 -13.32 -6.57
N ASN A 263 10.37 -12.53 -7.65
CA ASN A 263 11.64 -12.21 -8.28
C ASN A 263 12.20 -10.85 -7.84
N GLY A 264 11.45 -10.10 -7.00
CA GLY A 264 11.85 -8.77 -6.52
C GLY A 264 11.98 -7.74 -7.65
N VAL A 265 11.17 -7.84 -8.70
CA VAL A 265 11.22 -6.95 -9.87
C VAL A 265 9.83 -6.54 -10.34
N ALA A 266 9.74 -5.32 -10.86
CA ALA A 266 8.61 -4.83 -11.63
C ALA A 266 9.15 -4.32 -12.98
N ILE A 267 8.65 -4.84 -14.09
CA ILE A 267 9.08 -4.52 -15.44
C ILE A 267 7.89 -4.21 -16.34
N ASN A 268 8.10 -3.36 -17.34
CA ASN A 268 7.13 -3.13 -18.40
C ASN A 268 7.71 -3.58 -19.75
N PRO A 269 7.71 -4.90 -20.03
CA PRO A 269 8.41 -5.45 -21.17
C PRO A 269 7.73 -5.10 -22.49
N VAL A 270 8.53 -4.87 -23.54
CA VAL A 270 8.03 -4.87 -24.91
C VAL A 270 7.58 -6.29 -25.24
N VAL A 271 6.27 -6.53 -25.22
CA VAL A 271 5.68 -7.83 -25.54
C VAL A 271 5.63 -8.00 -27.04
N LYS A 272 6.32 -9.03 -27.55
CA LYS A 272 6.24 -9.41 -28.96
C LYS A 272 4.85 -9.95 -29.28
N LYS A 273 4.26 -9.45 -30.35
CA LYS A 273 3.05 -10.03 -30.95
C LYS A 273 3.45 -11.06 -32.00
N ALA A 274 2.55 -11.99 -32.31
CA ALA A 274 2.82 -12.99 -33.36
C ALA A 274 3.14 -12.35 -34.72
N GLU A 275 2.54 -11.22 -35.03
CA GLU A 275 2.77 -10.42 -36.24
C GLU A 275 4.16 -9.79 -36.31
N ASP A 276 4.80 -9.53 -35.18
CA ASP A 276 6.12 -8.91 -35.09
C ASP A 276 7.26 -9.93 -35.30
N LEU A 277 6.94 -11.23 -35.28
CA LEU A 277 7.92 -12.28 -35.46
C LEU A 277 8.37 -12.38 -36.93
N SER A 278 9.67 -12.53 -37.15
CA SER A 278 10.25 -12.66 -38.46
C SER A 278 11.30 -13.79 -38.51
N GLY A 279 11.68 -14.20 -39.72
CA GLY A 279 12.76 -15.17 -39.94
C GLY A 279 12.57 -16.49 -39.20
N SER A 280 13.60 -16.92 -38.47
CA SER A 280 13.63 -18.20 -37.75
C SER A 280 12.61 -18.24 -36.61
N ASP A 281 12.35 -17.10 -35.96
CA ASP A 281 11.40 -17.03 -34.85
C ASP A 281 9.97 -17.27 -35.32
N ARG A 282 9.59 -16.69 -36.46
CA ARG A 282 8.28 -16.94 -37.07
C ARG A 282 8.14 -18.40 -37.51
N ALA A 283 9.15 -18.94 -38.19
CA ALA A 283 9.12 -20.33 -38.61
C ALA A 283 9.07 -21.33 -37.46
N ARG A 284 9.66 -20.99 -36.33
CA ARG A 284 9.58 -21.75 -35.07
C ARG A 284 8.20 -21.62 -34.42
N PHE A 285 7.68 -20.42 -34.33
CA PHE A 285 6.37 -20.11 -33.75
C PHE A 285 5.23 -20.84 -34.46
N GLU A 286 5.24 -20.86 -35.81
CA GLU A 286 4.22 -21.52 -36.61
C GLU A 286 4.20 -23.05 -36.45
N LYS A 287 5.28 -23.66 -35.95
CA LYS A 287 5.37 -25.10 -35.67
C LYS A 287 5.01 -25.48 -34.24
N MET A 288 4.87 -24.49 -33.36
CA MET A 288 4.54 -24.69 -31.95
C MET A 288 3.02 -24.92 -31.76
N ASP A 289 2.68 -25.68 -30.73
CA ASP A 289 1.29 -25.75 -30.30
C ASP A 289 0.82 -24.40 -29.66
N PRO A 290 -0.50 -24.19 -29.48
CA PRO A 290 -1.01 -22.92 -28.96
C PRO A 290 -0.52 -22.57 -27.55
N LYS A 291 -0.08 -23.54 -26.74
CA LYS A 291 0.48 -23.31 -25.40
C LYS A 291 1.92 -22.82 -25.52
N GLU A 292 2.73 -23.51 -26.32
CA GLU A 292 4.11 -23.13 -26.60
C GLU A 292 4.19 -21.73 -27.23
N GLN A 293 3.26 -21.42 -28.15
CA GLN A 293 3.14 -20.08 -28.77
C GLN A 293 2.93 -19.00 -27.71
N ARG A 294 2.00 -19.20 -26.77
CA ARG A 294 1.75 -18.26 -25.67
C ARG A 294 2.96 -18.11 -24.75
N GLU A 295 3.63 -19.21 -24.44
CA GLU A 295 4.84 -19.20 -23.59
C GLU A 295 6.00 -18.46 -24.26
N MET A 296 6.18 -18.60 -25.57
CA MET A 296 7.18 -17.87 -26.34
C MET A 296 6.92 -16.35 -26.34
N LEU A 297 5.68 -15.94 -26.55
CA LEU A 297 5.30 -14.52 -26.51
C LEU A 297 5.40 -13.93 -25.10
N ALA A 298 5.24 -14.74 -24.05
CA ALA A 298 5.33 -14.35 -22.67
C ALA A 298 6.73 -14.53 -22.04
N GLU A 299 7.76 -14.82 -22.84
CA GLU A 299 9.13 -15.13 -22.33
C GLU A 299 9.67 -14.04 -21.39
N ALA A 300 9.38 -12.78 -21.65
CA ALA A 300 9.81 -11.65 -20.81
C ALA A 300 9.32 -11.78 -19.36
N TYR A 301 8.14 -12.35 -19.14
CA TYR A 301 7.54 -12.55 -17.82
C TYR A 301 8.08 -13.76 -17.04
N LYS A 302 9.12 -14.44 -17.55
CA LYS A 302 9.87 -15.45 -16.80
C LYS A 302 10.91 -14.84 -15.88
N PHE A 303 11.25 -13.58 -16.09
CA PHE A 303 12.23 -12.80 -15.31
C PHE A 303 13.64 -13.42 -15.24
N GLU A 304 13.98 -14.29 -16.17
CA GLU A 304 15.28 -15.00 -16.21
C GLU A 304 16.42 -14.09 -16.68
N LYS A 305 16.12 -13.09 -17.48
CA LYS A 305 17.09 -12.11 -18.02
C LYS A 305 16.42 -10.77 -18.30
N PRO A 306 17.17 -9.67 -18.23
CA PRO A 306 16.69 -8.36 -18.67
C PRO A 306 16.16 -8.42 -20.11
N CYS A 307 15.04 -7.74 -20.34
CA CYS A 307 14.41 -7.62 -21.66
C CYS A 307 14.26 -6.13 -22.03
N PRO A 308 14.06 -5.80 -23.31
CA PRO A 308 13.65 -4.45 -23.69
C PRO A 308 12.34 -4.06 -23.00
N GLU A 309 12.30 -2.85 -22.46
CA GLU A 309 11.13 -2.32 -21.80
C GLU A 309 10.49 -1.20 -22.61
N VAL A 310 9.19 -1.01 -22.42
CA VAL A 310 8.45 0.10 -23.01
C VAL A 310 8.96 1.39 -22.38
N ASN A 311 9.29 2.38 -23.22
CA ASN A 311 9.56 3.72 -22.71
C ASN A 311 8.23 4.36 -22.27
N VAL A 312 8.02 4.49 -20.97
CA VAL A 312 6.78 5.04 -20.40
C VAL A 312 6.83 6.55 -20.52
N THR A 313 6.20 7.07 -21.57
CA THR A 313 5.95 8.51 -21.72
C THR A 313 4.66 8.92 -20.99
N PRO A 314 4.41 10.23 -20.79
CA PRO A 314 3.14 10.72 -20.25
C PRO A 314 1.93 10.21 -21.04
N GLU A 315 2.04 10.09 -22.37
CA GLU A 315 0.98 9.58 -23.25
C GLU A 315 0.71 8.09 -23.02
N VAL A 316 1.78 7.27 -22.99
CA VAL A 316 1.66 5.81 -22.70
C VAL A 316 1.00 5.58 -21.34
N ARG A 317 1.38 6.36 -20.33
CA ARG A 317 0.76 6.32 -19.01
C ARG A 317 -0.72 6.69 -19.07
N GLN A 318 -1.07 7.76 -19.79
CA GLN A 318 -2.45 8.21 -19.96
C GLN A 318 -3.30 7.17 -20.70
N GLU A 319 -2.78 6.59 -21.78
CA GLU A 319 -3.44 5.52 -22.52
C GLU A 319 -3.73 4.30 -21.63
N GLY A 320 -2.78 3.90 -20.78
CA GLY A 320 -2.95 2.82 -19.81
C GLY A 320 -4.08 3.11 -18.82
N TYR A 321 -4.16 4.34 -18.32
CA TYR A 321 -5.22 4.79 -17.44
C TYR A 321 -6.60 4.78 -18.13
N GLU A 322 -6.70 5.35 -19.33
CA GLU A 322 -7.95 5.41 -20.10
C GLU A 322 -8.44 4.03 -20.54
N ALA A 323 -7.52 3.11 -20.80
CA ALA A 323 -7.84 1.72 -21.12
C ALA A 323 -8.19 0.88 -19.88
N SER A 324 -8.12 1.45 -18.67
CA SER A 324 -8.30 0.72 -17.41
C SER A 324 -7.36 -0.48 -17.24
N VAL A 325 -6.15 -0.40 -17.80
CA VAL A 325 -5.13 -1.46 -17.72
C VAL A 325 -4.10 -1.13 -16.66
N SER A 326 -3.95 0.14 -16.29
CA SER A 326 -3.02 0.60 -15.26
C SER A 326 -3.64 1.76 -14.48
N TYR A 327 -3.74 1.60 -13.17
CA TYR A 327 -4.20 2.63 -12.24
C TYR A 327 -3.04 3.19 -11.41
N THR A 328 -1.82 3.07 -11.90
CA THR A 328 -0.62 3.40 -11.14
C THR A 328 -0.63 4.85 -10.69
N HIS A 329 -0.79 5.05 -9.39
CA HIS A 329 -0.53 6.30 -8.70
C HIS A 329 0.80 6.18 -7.99
N LEU A 330 1.63 7.25 -8.02
CA LEU A 330 2.85 7.24 -7.26
C LEU A 330 2.55 7.47 -5.78
N ARG A 331 2.75 6.41 -5.02
CA ARG A 331 3.04 6.45 -3.60
C ARG A 331 4.23 5.57 -3.41
N ALA A 332 5.35 6.08 -2.99
CA ALA A 332 6.49 5.22 -2.80
C ALA A 332 6.53 4.73 -1.36
N HIS A 333 6.32 3.47 -1.17
CA HIS A 333 7.00 2.74 -0.14
C HIS A 333 7.31 1.33 -0.64
N GLU A 334 8.45 1.14 -1.24
CA GLU A 334 9.12 -0.15 -1.16
C GLU A 334 10.14 -0.07 -0.04
N THR A 335 9.84 -0.72 1.06
CA THR A 335 10.90 -1.27 1.87
C THR A 335 11.49 -2.39 1.04
N GLY A 336 12.60 -2.10 0.38
CA GLY A 336 13.40 -3.12 -0.26
C GLY A 336 13.71 -4.19 0.77
N ALA A 337 13.33 -5.42 0.46
CA ALA A 337 13.85 -6.60 1.11
C ALA A 337 15.31 -6.81 0.69
#